data_198fb757691fe1d1ce8f493a52ec9ec1
#
_entry.id   198fb757691fe1d1ce8f493a52ec9ec1
#
_cell.length_a   1.000
_cell.length_b   1.000
_cell.length_c   1.000
_cell.angle_alpha   90.00
_cell.angle_beta   90.00
_cell.angle_gamma   90.00
#
_symmetry.space_group_name_H-M   'P 1'
#
loop_
_entity.id
_entity.type
_entity.pdbx_description
1 polymer ?
#
loop_
_entity_poly.entity_id
_entity_poly.type
_entity_poly.pdbx_seq_one_letter_code
_entity_poly.pdbx_strand_id
1 'polypeptide(L)'
;MSKSRILYGPYSETKIINSYGWSNIDFAPKYLGTYESHIQEKIIFLSKKFKLNNFIDLGAAEGYHIISLLKKKYFSKGSAFEINIKSRNLLKRNATINGVAKKLSIFSDATFESLKKNLGKQDLKKMLFLVDIEGHEFKMFDKEFCNYFCECYFIVEDHNFNVLNNNILSNFYKII
;
A
#
# COMPACT_ATOMS: atom_id res chain seq x y z
N MET A 1 17.14 12.85 -13.44
CA MET A 1 16.43 12.61 -12.17
C MET A 1 17.43 12.12 -11.15
N SER A 2 17.61 12.86 -10.05
CA SER A 2 18.48 12.43 -8.96
C SER A 2 17.83 11.28 -8.18
N LYS A 3 18.67 10.38 -7.70
CA LYS A 3 18.26 9.28 -6.80
C LYS A 3 18.61 9.71 -5.39
N SER A 4 17.63 9.74 -4.51
CA SER A 4 17.84 10.02 -3.10
C SER A 4 17.58 8.74 -2.27
N ARG A 5 18.14 8.68 -1.07
CA ARG A 5 17.85 7.60 -0.13
C ARG A 5 17.03 8.18 1.01
N ILE A 6 16.07 7.41 1.50
CA ILE A 6 15.36 7.73 2.74
C ILE A 6 16.38 7.71 3.88
N LEU A 7 16.45 8.79 4.65
CA LEU A 7 17.52 8.97 5.64
C LEU A 7 17.25 8.21 6.95
N TYR A 8 16.04 8.29 7.46
CA TYR A 8 15.72 7.79 8.80
C TYR A 8 14.50 6.85 8.79
N GLY A 9 14.21 6.29 9.97
CA GLY A 9 13.04 5.47 10.21
C GLY A 9 13.10 4.06 9.61
N PRO A 10 11.99 3.33 9.68
CA PRO A 10 11.91 1.93 9.23
C PRO A 10 12.24 1.73 7.75
N TYR A 11 12.01 2.77 6.91
CA TYR A 11 12.22 2.73 5.47
C TYR A 11 13.59 3.27 5.04
N SER A 12 14.47 3.62 5.98
CA SER A 12 15.82 4.14 5.69
C SER A 12 16.56 3.31 4.64
N GLU A 13 17.48 3.93 3.89
CA GLU A 13 18.24 3.29 2.80
C GLU A 13 17.42 2.86 1.57
N THR A 14 16.09 2.99 1.56
CA THR A 14 15.29 2.80 0.36
C THR A 14 15.58 3.94 -0.61
N LYS A 15 15.86 3.61 -1.86
CA LYS A 15 16.12 4.59 -2.90
C LYS A 15 14.81 5.08 -3.49
N ILE A 16 14.63 6.38 -3.56
CA ILE A 16 13.51 7.04 -4.22
C ILE A 16 14.01 7.92 -5.35
N ILE A 17 13.31 7.91 -6.47
CA ILE A 17 13.60 8.81 -7.58
C ILE A 17 12.84 10.11 -7.30
N ASN A 18 13.57 11.21 -7.21
CA ASN A 18 12.97 12.52 -7.15
C ASN A 18 12.32 12.80 -8.51
N SER A 19 11.01 12.73 -8.56
CA SER A 19 10.20 13.20 -9.68
C SER A 19 9.15 14.15 -9.12
N TYR A 20 8.81 15.15 -9.90
CA TYR A 20 7.69 16.02 -9.63
C TYR A 20 6.41 15.18 -9.76
N GLY A 21 6.08 14.45 -8.68
CA GLY A 21 4.86 13.66 -8.53
C GLY A 21 3.69 14.55 -8.06
N TRP A 22 2.70 13.93 -7.43
CA TRP A 22 1.45 14.56 -7.01
C TRP A 22 1.62 15.80 -6.13
N SER A 23 2.64 15.86 -5.27
CA SER A 23 2.98 17.11 -4.59
C SER A 23 4.48 17.21 -4.33
N ASN A 24 5.06 18.39 -4.57
CA ASN A 24 6.42 18.70 -4.12
C ASN A 24 6.50 18.77 -2.60
N ILE A 25 5.36 18.87 -1.90
CA ILE A 25 5.25 19.02 -0.46
C ILE A 25 5.65 17.72 0.25
N ASP A 26 5.30 16.55 -0.31
CA ASP A 26 5.54 15.26 0.34
C ASP A 26 6.97 14.74 0.15
N PHE A 27 7.74 15.32 -0.76
CA PHE A 27 9.08 14.84 -1.01
C PHE A 27 10.00 14.95 0.21
N ALA A 28 9.96 16.06 0.92
CA ALA A 28 10.81 16.26 2.09
C ALA A 28 10.49 15.26 3.24
N PRO A 29 9.23 15.06 3.65
CA PRO A 29 8.88 14.02 4.62
C PRO A 29 9.25 12.61 4.15
N LYS A 30 9.02 12.27 2.88
CA LYS A 30 9.40 10.97 2.30
C LYS A 30 10.93 10.78 2.33
N TYR A 31 11.69 11.80 1.96
CA TYR A 31 13.15 11.78 1.99
C TYR A 31 13.70 11.63 3.42
N LEU A 32 13.14 12.36 4.37
CA LEU A 32 13.50 12.26 5.79
C LEU A 32 13.07 10.93 6.41
N GLY A 33 12.07 10.25 5.87
CA GLY A 33 11.49 9.02 6.41
C GLY A 33 10.40 9.24 7.45
N THR A 34 9.89 10.48 7.55
CA THR A 34 8.84 10.87 8.49
C THR A 34 7.44 10.84 7.88
N TYR A 35 7.34 10.70 6.55
CA TYR A 35 6.04 10.60 5.86
C TYR A 35 5.26 9.43 6.41
N GLU A 36 4.07 9.69 6.93
CA GLU A 36 3.17 8.69 7.52
C GLU A 36 3.87 7.70 8.47
N SER A 37 4.72 8.20 9.35
CA SER A 37 5.53 7.36 10.24
C SER A 37 4.70 6.42 11.09
N HIS A 38 3.51 6.85 11.55
CA HIS A 38 2.56 6.03 12.31
C HIS A 38 2.00 4.87 11.48
N ILE A 39 1.75 5.08 10.18
CA ILE A 39 1.32 4.01 9.25
C ILE A 39 2.45 3.01 9.02
N GLN A 40 3.69 3.49 8.81
CA GLN A 40 4.87 2.64 8.68
C GLN A 40 5.01 1.69 9.89
N GLU A 41 4.94 2.24 11.11
CA GLU A 41 5.02 1.48 12.36
C GLU A 41 3.88 0.47 12.49
N LYS A 42 2.66 0.87 12.15
CA LYS A 42 1.47 0.01 12.20
C LYS A 42 1.57 -1.16 11.23
N ILE A 43 1.97 -0.92 9.98
CA ILE A 43 2.18 -1.97 8.98
C ILE A 43 3.21 -2.99 9.50
N ILE A 44 4.34 -2.51 10.02
CA ILE A 44 5.42 -3.39 10.53
C ILE A 44 4.95 -4.17 11.75
N PHE A 45 4.24 -3.53 12.68
CA PHE A 45 3.68 -4.21 13.84
C PHE A 45 2.74 -5.35 13.43
N LEU A 46 1.78 -5.08 12.52
CA LEU A 46 0.82 -6.08 12.05
C LEU A 46 1.52 -7.22 11.31
N SER A 47 2.50 -6.90 10.45
CA SER A 47 3.25 -7.91 9.71
C SER A 47 3.93 -8.92 10.62
N LYS A 48 4.52 -8.46 11.72
CA LYS A 48 5.19 -9.31 12.72
C LYS A 48 4.20 -10.07 13.59
N LYS A 49 3.19 -9.38 14.13
CA LYS A 49 2.18 -9.95 15.04
C LYS A 49 1.41 -11.10 14.42
N PHE A 50 1.01 -10.94 13.16
CA PHE A 50 0.18 -11.92 12.44
C PHE A 50 0.97 -12.74 11.39
N LYS A 51 2.30 -12.56 11.33
CA LYS A 51 3.19 -13.26 10.39
C LYS A 51 2.70 -13.09 8.95
N LEU A 52 2.32 -11.86 8.58
CA LEU A 52 1.86 -11.53 7.25
C LEU A 52 3.04 -11.53 6.28
N ASN A 53 2.81 -11.96 5.05
CA ASN A 53 3.88 -12.09 4.05
C ASN A 53 3.57 -11.48 2.70
N ASN A 54 2.34 -11.00 2.49
CA ASN A 54 1.90 -10.38 1.26
C ASN A 54 1.32 -8.99 1.56
N PHE A 55 1.87 -7.96 0.95
CA PHE A 55 1.41 -6.58 1.11
C PHE A 55 0.70 -6.13 -0.16
N ILE A 56 -0.52 -5.61 0.01
CA ILE A 56 -1.37 -5.11 -1.07
C ILE A 56 -1.48 -3.60 -0.88
N ASP A 57 -1.09 -2.84 -1.88
CA ASP A 57 -1.03 -1.37 -1.85
C ASP A 57 -1.99 -0.82 -2.91
N LEU A 58 -3.14 -0.30 -2.47
CA LEU A 58 -4.17 0.30 -3.31
C LEU A 58 -4.01 1.81 -3.29
N GLY A 59 -3.67 2.40 -4.42
CA GLY A 59 -3.21 3.79 -4.53
C GLY A 59 -1.71 3.92 -4.30
N ALA A 60 -0.93 2.97 -4.81
CA ALA A 60 0.48 2.81 -4.48
C ALA A 60 1.40 3.96 -4.92
N ALA A 61 0.91 4.92 -5.70
CA ALA A 61 1.66 6.04 -6.26
C ALA A 61 3.03 5.62 -6.85
N GLU A 62 4.12 6.20 -6.39
CA GLU A 62 5.48 5.83 -6.78
C GLU A 62 6.06 4.63 -5.99
N GLY A 63 5.28 4.06 -5.06
CA GLY A 63 5.63 2.86 -4.30
C GLY A 63 6.40 3.10 -3.01
N TYR A 64 6.23 4.24 -2.35
CA TYR A 64 6.95 4.58 -1.12
C TYR A 64 6.84 3.48 -0.06
N HIS A 65 5.63 3.03 0.27
CA HIS A 65 5.41 1.97 1.25
C HIS A 65 5.83 0.60 0.74
N ILE A 66 5.22 0.14 -0.35
CA ILE A 66 5.40 -1.24 -0.81
C ILE A 66 6.86 -1.58 -1.15
N ILE A 67 7.58 -0.66 -1.79
CA ILE A 67 9.00 -0.90 -2.14
C ILE A 67 9.87 -0.95 -0.89
N SER A 68 9.63 -0.04 0.05
CA SER A 68 10.38 0.01 1.31
C SER A 68 10.16 -1.27 2.12
N LEU A 69 8.92 -1.71 2.25
CA LEU A 69 8.55 -2.92 2.97
C LEU A 69 9.17 -4.18 2.36
N LEU A 70 9.16 -4.30 1.02
CA LEU A 70 9.78 -5.42 0.32
C LEU A 70 11.31 -5.39 0.42
N LYS A 71 11.93 -4.22 0.33
CA LYS A 71 13.37 -4.05 0.47
C LYS A 71 13.85 -4.40 1.87
N LYS A 72 13.13 -3.95 2.89
CA LYS A 72 13.40 -4.24 4.30
C LYS A 72 12.98 -5.66 4.72
N LYS A 73 12.40 -6.44 3.80
CA LYS A 73 11.97 -7.83 4.01
C LYS A 73 10.87 -8.00 5.09
N TYR A 74 10.06 -6.95 5.33
CA TYR A 74 8.88 -7.08 6.18
C TYR A 74 7.81 -7.94 5.51
N PHE A 75 7.79 -7.93 4.18
CA PHE A 75 6.94 -8.82 3.37
C PHE A 75 7.78 -9.53 2.30
N SER A 76 7.39 -10.73 1.93
CA SER A 76 8.10 -11.54 0.93
C SER A 76 7.68 -11.19 -0.50
N LYS A 77 6.45 -10.73 -0.69
CA LYS A 77 5.86 -10.33 -1.97
C LYS A 77 4.88 -9.18 -1.77
N GLY A 78 4.54 -8.51 -2.86
CA GLY A 78 3.55 -7.43 -2.84
C GLY A 78 2.83 -7.28 -4.17
N SER A 79 1.65 -6.66 -4.11
CA SER A 79 0.85 -6.27 -5.28
C SER A 79 0.45 -4.81 -5.13
N ALA A 80 0.84 -3.99 -6.09
CA ALA A 80 0.54 -2.57 -6.14
C ALA A 80 -0.51 -2.29 -7.21
N PHE A 81 -1.51 -1.50 -6.85
CA PHE A 81 -2.56 -1.03 -7.75
C PHE A 81 -2.49 0.48 -7.82
N GLU A 82 -2.26 1.02 -9.02
CA GLU A 82 -2.10 2.44 -9.24
C GLU A 82 -2.67 2.84 -10.60
N ILE A 83 -3.66 3.71 -10.60
CA ILE A 83 -4.39 4.09 -11.82
C ILE A 83 -3.57 5.02 -12.73
N ASN A 84 -2.71 5.86 -12.15
CA ASN A 84 -1.93 6.82 -12.90
C ASN A 84 -0.74 6.15 -13.59
N ILE A 85 -0.67 6.21 -14.91
CA ILE A 85 0.39 5.57 -15.71
C ILE A 85 1.79 6.16 -15.41
N LYS A 86 1.88 7.46 -15.08
CA LYS A 86 3.17 8.11 -14.75
C LYS A 86 3.69 7.59 -13.41
N SER A 87 2.81 7.50 -12.41
CA SER A 87 3.11 6.92 -11.08
C SER A 87 3.50 5.46 -11.21
N ARG A 88 2.75 4.63 -11.97
CA ARG A 88 3.13 3.23 -12.22
C ARG A 88 4.50 3.08 -12.87
N ASN A 89 4.85 3.95 -13.82
CA ASN A 89 6.17 3.91 -14.46
C ASN A 89 7.29 4.28 -13.47
N LEU A 90 7.03 5.22 -12.58
CA LEU A 90 7.96 5.59 -11.52
C LEU A 90 8.11 4.45 -10.51
N LEU A 91 7.00 3.85 -10.09
CA LEU A 91 6.97 2.67 -9.21
C LEU A 91 7.81 1.51 -9.78
N LYS A 92 7.67 1.19 -11.08
CA LYS A 92 8.51 0.17 -11.75
C LYS A 92 10.00 0.50 -11.68
N ARG A 93 10.36 1.76 -11.89
CA ARG A 93 11.75 2.24 -11.81
C ARG A 93 12.27 2.17 -10.39
N ASN A 94 11.49 2.61 -9.41
CA ASN A 94 11.82 2.53 -7.99
C ASN A 94 11.99 1.08 -7.54
N ALA A 95 11.13 0.16 -7.96
CA ALA A 95 11.25 -1.28 -7.69
C ALA A 95 12.57 -1.85 -8.23
N THR A 96 12.93 -1.45 -9.45
CA THR A 96 14.18 -1.90 -10.10
C THR A 96 15.42 -1.42 -9.36
N ILE A 97 15.51 -0.13 -9.02
CA ILE A 97 16.71 0.42 -8.34
C ILE A 97 16.87 -0.06 -6.89
N ASN A 98 15.80 -0.60 -6.31
CA ASN A 98 15.81 -1.22 -4.97
C ASN A 98 15.97 -2.75 -5.02
N GLY A 99 15.99 -3.36 -6.21
CA GLY A 99 16.17 -4.80 -6.38
C GLY A 99 14.95 -5.64 -5.96
N VAL A 100 13.76 -5.05 -5.94
CA VAL A 100 12.52 -5.74 -5.49
C VAL A 100 11.55 -6.04 -6.62
N ALA A 101 11.87 -5.72 -7.87
CA ALA A 101 10.98 -5.87 -9.01
C ALA A 101 10.42 -7.30 -9.18
N LYS A 102 11.21 -8.34 -8.85
CA LYS A 102 10.77 -9.75 -8.92
C LYS A 102 9.77 -10.14 -7.80
N LYS A 103 9.64 -9.33 -6.77
CA LYS A 103 8.75 -9.56 -5.63
C LYS A 103 7.45 -8.75 -5.72
N LEU A 104 7.35 -7.89 -6.73
CA LEU A 104 6.29 -6.90 -6.86
C LEU A 104 5.52 -7.11 -8.17
N SER A 105 4.21 -7.32 -8.05
CA SER A 105 3.27 -7.25 -9.18
C SER A 105 2.64 -5.87 -9.22
N ILE A 106 2.46 -5.29 -10.42
CA ILE A 106 1.94 -3.93 -10.58
C ILE A 106 0.76 -3.96 -11.55
N PHE A 107 -0.37 -3.44 -11.11
CA PHE A 107 -1.65 -3.42 -11.82
C PHE A 107 -2.16 -1.99 -11.98
N SER A 108 -3.12 -1.78 -12.90
CA SER A 108 -3.68 -0.45 -13.19
C SER A 108 -4.83 -0.07 -12.27
N ASP A 109 -5.74 -0.97 -12.03
CA ASP A 109 -6.99 -0.69 -11.33
C ASP A 109 -7.21 -1.63 -10.16
N ALA A 110 -7.94 -1.15 -9.15
CA ALA A 110 -8.27 -1.87 -7.93
C ALA A 110 -9.76 -2.26 -7.88
N THR A 111 -10.39 -2.53 -9.04
CA THR A 111 -11.76 -3.06 -9.05
C THR A 111 -11.82 -4.41 -8.35
N PHE A 112 -12.99 -4.77 -7.82
CA PHE A 112 -13.16 -6.06 -7.14
C PHE A 112 -12.77 -7.24 -8.03
N GLU A 113 -13.15 -7.22 -9.30
CA GLU A 113 -12.80 -8.25 -10.28
C GLU A 113 -11.29 -8.34 -10.51
N SER A 114 -10.63 -7.18 -10.61
CA SER A 114 -9.18 -7.11 -10.76
C SER A 114 -8.46 -7.68 -9.54
N LEU A 115 -8.90 -7.30 -8.35
CA LEU A 115 -8.36 -7.82 -7.09
C LEU A 115 -8.57 -9.34 -6.97
N LYS A 116 -9.78 -9.83 -7.20
CA LYS A 116 -10.14 -11.25 -7.18
C LYS A 116 -9.32 -12.06 -8.17
N LYS A 117 -9.17 -11.57 -9.41
CA LYS A 117 -8.37 -12.20 -10.46
C LYS A 117 -6.90 -12.32 -10.08
N ASN A 118 -6.32 -11.27 -9.53
CA ASN A 118 -4.88 -11.17 -9.32
C ASN A 118 -4.43 -11.69 -7.93
N LEU A 119 -5.33 -11.69 -6.94
CA LEU A 119 -5.02 -12.07 -5.56
C LEU A 119 -5.69 -13.39 -5.12
N GLY A 120 -6.81 -13.78 -5.74
CA GLY A 120 -7.68 -14.86 -5.27
C GLY A 120 -7.09 -16.26 -5.18
N LYS A 121 -5.92 -16.49 -5.80
CA LYS A 121 -5.18 -17.78 -5.69
C LYS A 121 -4.15 -17.78 -4.55
N GLN A 122 -4.13 -16.74 -3.72
CA GLN A 122 -3.15 -16.55 -2.68
C GLN A 122 -3.78 -16.77 -1.29
N ASP A 123 -2.96 -16.96 -0.27
CA ASP A 123 -3.42 -17.11 1.11
C ASP A 123 -3.90 -15.75 1.66
N LEU A 124 -5.21 -15.55 1.70
CA LEU A 124 -5.86 -14.32 2.15
C LEU A 124 -5.52 -13.97 3.60
N LYS A 125 -5.35 -14.97 4.48
CA LYS A 125 -5.01 -14.79 5.90
C LYS A 125 -3.62 -14.18 6.11
N LYS A 126 -2.79 -14.15 5.07
CA LYS A 126 -1.43 -13.60 5.10
C LYS A 126 -1.30 -12.26 4.38
N MET A 127 -2.43 -11.64 4.01
CA MET A 127 -2.46 -10.37 3.32
C MET A 127 -2.73 -9.20 4.27
N LEU A 128 -2.00 -8.11 4.05
CA LEU A 128 -2.29 -6.79 4.58
C LEU A 128 -2.52 -5.83 3.43
N PHE A 129 -3.67 -5.20 3.42
CA PHE A 129 -4.02 -4.11 2.51
C PHE A 129 -3.71 -2.76 3.16
N LEU A 130 -3.06 -1.89 2.43
CA LEU A 130 -3.10 -0.45 2.61
C LEU A 130 -4.02 0.11 1.53
N VAL A 131 -5.03 0.88 1.92
CA VAL A 131 -6.05 1.42 1.02
C VAL A 131 -6.05 2.93 1.15
N ASP A 132 -5.56 3.60 0.11
CA ASP A 132 -5.53 5.04 -0.05
C ASP A 132 -5.87 5.37 -1.51
N ILE A 133 -7.17 5.49 -1.80
CA ILE A 133 -7.72 5.62 -3.17
C ILE A 133 -8.57 6.87 -3.36
N GLU A 134 -8.24 7.91 -2.58
CA GLU A 134 -8.72 9.28 -2.77
C GLU A 134 -10.26 9.39 -2.84
N GLY A 135 -10.96 8.79 -1.87
CA GLY A 135 -12.39 8.91 -1.69
C GLY A 135 -13.24 7.85 -2.41
N HIS A 136 -12.61 6.80 -2.97
CA HIS A 136 -13.32 5.66 -3.56
C HIS A 136 -13.50 4.49 -2.59
N GLU A 137 -13.03 4.60 -1.35
CA GLU A 137 -13.01 3.56 -0.33
C GLU A 137 -14.41 2.99 -0.07
N PHE A 138 -15.42 3.85 0.07
CA PHE A 138 -16.81 3.42 0.34
C PHE A 138 -17.43 2.61 -0.78
N LYS A 139 -17.07 2.90 -2.04
CA LYS A 139 -17.56 2.13 -3.18
C LYS A 139 -16.89 0.77 -3.26
N MET A 140 -15.64 0.68 -2.80
CA MET A 140 -14.88 -0.56 -2.80
C MET A 140 -15.38 -1.54 -1.74
N PHE A 141 -15.66 -1.04 -0.53
CA PHE A 141 -16.05 -1.89 0.61
C PHE A 141 -17.55 -2.26 0.58
N ASP A 142 -18.02 -2.75 -0.56
CA ASP A 142 -19.35 -3.32 -0.64
C ASP A 142 -19.43 -4.72 0.02
N LYS A 143 -20.64 -5.29 0.06
CA LYS A 143 -20.87 -6.58 0.68
C LYS A 143 -20.09 -7.72 0.01
N GLU A 144 -19.90 -7.66 -1.29
CA GLU A 144 -19.20 -8.73 -2.03
C GLU A 144 -17.70 -8.70 -1.74
N PHE A 145 -17.09 -7.51 -1.78
CA PHE A 145 -15.70 -7.30 -1.40
C PHE A 145 -15.45 -7.75 0.05
N CYS A 146 -16.29 -7.29 0.98
CA CYS A 146 -16.14 -7.60 2.40
C CYS A 146 -16.24 -9.11 2.68
N ASN A 147 -17.19 -9.81 2.03
CA ASN A 147 -17.29 -11.25 2.16
C ASN A 147 -16.09 -11.99 1.60
N TYR A 148 -15.57 -11.56 0.46
CA TYR A 148 -14.47 -12.23 -0.21
C TYR A 148 -13.14 -12.06 0.53
N PHE A 149 -12.85 -10.85 1.00
CA PHE A 149 -11.60 -10.51 1.68
C PHE A 149 -11.71 -10.49 3.22
N CYS A 150 -12.74 -11.11 3.79
CA CYS A 150 -13.02 -11.09 5.24
C CYS A 150 -11.88 -11.63 6.12
N GLU A 151 -10.98 -12.45 5.57
CA GLU A 151 -9.84 -13.00 6.30
C GLU A 151 -8.57 -12.13 6.20
N CYS A 152 -8.59 -11.08 5.37
CA CYS A 152 -7.47 -10.16 5.19
C CYS A 152 -7.41 -9.11 6.30
N TYR A 153 -6.26 -8.46 6.41
CA TYR A 153 -6.05 -7.30 7.28
C TYR A 153 -6.06 -6.03 6.44
N PHE A 154 -6.60 -4.94 7.01
CA PHE A 154 -6.73 -3.66 6.32
C PHE A 154 -6.20 -2.51 7.17
N ILE A 155 -5.53 -1.57 6.53
CA ILE A 155 -5.32 -0.21 6.96
C ILE A 155 -5.95 0.66 5.88
N VAL A 156 -6.87 1.54 6.26
CA VAL A 156 -7.65 2.36 5.32
C VAL A 156 -7.47 3.81 5.69
N GLU A 157 -7.08 4.65 4.72
CA GLU A 157 -7.19 6.08 4.82
C GLU A 157 -8.60 6.50 4.41
N ASP A 158 -9.30 7.19 5.32
CA ASP A 158 -10.68 7.62 5.09
C ASP A 158 -10.71 9.10 4.69
N HIS A 159 -11.04 9.35 3.43
CA HIS A 159 -11.17 10.70 2.87
C HIS A 159 -12.57 11.31 3.04
N ASN A 160 -13.53 10.58 3.61
CA ASN A 160 -14.94 11.00 3.71
C ASN A 160 -15.48 11.01 5.13
N PHE A 161 -14.86 11.76 6.03
CA PHE A 161 -15.25 11.91 7.45
C PHE A 161 -16.75 12.18 7.70
N ASN A 162 -17.49 12.67 6.70
CA ASN A 162 -18.90 13.08 6.84
C ASN A 162 -19.91 11.98 6.49
N VAL A 163 -19.50 10.79 6.04
CA VAL A 163 -20.41 9.75 5.53
C VAL A 163 -20.36 8.47 6.38
N LEU A 164 -19.76 8.51 7.55
CA LEU A 164 -19.73 7.38 8.48
C LEU A 164 -21.14 7.06 9.00
N ASN A 165 -21.94 6.41 8.18
CA ASN A 165 -23.08 5.65 8.67
C ASN A 165 -22.52 4.44 9.43
N ASN A 166 -22.71 4.44 10.75
CA ASN A 166 -22.17 3.48 11.72
C ASN A 166 -22.39 1.98 11.39
N ASN A 167 -23.15 1.65 10.35
CA ASN A 167 -23.51 0.28 10.00
C ASN A 167 -22.52 -0.45 9.09
N ILE A 168 -21.62 0.24 8.39
CA ILE A 168 -20.64 -0.42 7.51
C ILE A 168 -19.38 -0.76 8.32
N LEU A 169 -18.96 0.12 9.23
CA LEU A 169 -17.77 -0.11 10.06
C LEU A 169 -17.94 -1.21 11.10
N SER A 170 -19.17 -1.54 11.53
CA SER A 170 -19.41 -2.62 12.49
C SER A 170 -18.94 -4.00 11.99
N ASN A 171 -18.80 -4.19 10.69
CA ASN A 171 -18.27 -5.42 10.09
C ASN A 171 -16.74 -5.41 9.91
N PHE A 172 -16.06 -4.30 10.17
CA PHE A 172 -14.62 -4.10 9.96
C PHE A 172 -13.78 -4.10 11.25
N TYR A 173 -14.32 -4.49 12.41
CA TYR A 173 -13.60 -4.52 13.68
C TYR A 173 -12.44 -5.56 13.78
N LYS A 174 -11.85 -5.94 12.65
CA LYS A 174 -10.45 -6.41 12.61
C LYS A 174 -9.48 -5.33 12.15
N ILE A 175 -9.91 -4.06 12.08
CA ILE A 175 -9.03 -2.91 11.90
C ILE A 175 -8.51 -2.56 13.29
N ILE A 176 -7.24 -2.81 13.49
CA ILE A 176 -6.52 -2.42 14.71
C ILE A 176 -5.80 -1.11 14.40
#